data_710c3515da90295eedf249a2258c679c
#
_entry.id   710c3515da90295eedf249a2258c679c
#
_cell.length_a   1.000
_cell.length_b   1.000
_cell.length_c   1.000
_cell.angle_alpha   90.00
_cell.angle_beta   90.00
_cell.angle_gamma   90.00
#
_symmetry.space_group_name_H-M   'P 1'
#
loop_
_entity.id
_entity.type
_entity.pdbx_description
1 polymer ?
#
loop_
_entity_poly.entity_id
_entity_poly.type
_entity_poly.pdbx_seq_one_letter_code
_entity_poly.pdbx_strand_id
1 'polypeptide(L)'
;MKSMIKAVGLGALLLASPACAGPAPDGPRLVLTGVGRFAVLADLSTIDREGDRVRMRSLQVTEEDFQAGGQGYWGGWSWWVFDCKARTADRLDFASVREGGAEGPSTPDNAPPAPVGRSGDAAELLAVACDPALAGEADADNLADAVRIGRAALHREN
;
A
#
# COMPACT_ATOMS: atom_id res chain seq x y z
N MET A 1 5.00 69.92 -34.55
CA MET A 1 4.31 68.67 -34.93
C MET A 1 5.01 67.53 -34.22
N LYS A 2 4.41 66.98 -33.16
CA LYS A 2 4.97 65.87 -32.37
C LYS A 2 4.18 64.59 -32.73
N SER A 3 4.88 63.60 -33.34
CA SER A 3 4.29 62.33 -33.67
C SER A 3 4.43 61.37 -32.48
N MET A 4 3.29 60.89 -31.92
CA MET A 4 3.24 59.90 -30.86
C MET A 4 3.14 58.49 -31.51
N ILE A 5 4.16 57.68 -31.26
CA ILE A 5 4.15 56.27 -31.64
C ILE A 5 3.59 55.49 -30.47
N LYS A 6 2.44 54.82 -30.64
CA LYS A 6 1.84 53.89 -29.67
C LYS A 6 2.48 52.50 -29.86
N ALA A 7 3.16 52.02 -28.83
CA ALA A 7 3.62 50.65 -28.77
C ALA A 7 2.46 49.71 -28.32
N VAL A 8 2.12 48.73 -29.15
CA VAL A 8 1.15 47.67 -28.85
C VAL A 8 1.95 46.52 -28.27
N GLY A 9 1.75 46.25 -26.97
CA GLY A 9 2.32 45.12 -26.30
C GLY A 9 1.52 43.83 -26.59
N LEU A 10 2.18 42.88 -27.23
CA LEU A 10 1.62 41.54 -27.52
C LEU A 10 1.83 40.66 -26.27
N GLY A 11 0.79 40.45 -25.49
CA GLY A 11 0.78 39.53 -24.33
C GLY A 11 0.66 38.10 -24.82
N ALA A 12 1.69 37.28 -24.61
CA ALA A 12 1.65 35.86 -24.88
C ALA A 12 0.88 35.15 -23.70
N LEU A 13 -0.30 34.64 -24.01
CA LEU A 13 -1.05 33.74 -23.12
C LEU A 13 -0.38 32.36 -23.15
N LEU A 14 0.29 31.98 -22.07
CA LEU A 14 0.75 30.61 -21.82
C LEU A 14 -0.47 29.75 -21.42
N LEU A 15 -0.97 28.96 -22.34
CA LEU A 15 -1.96 27.92 -22.08
C LEU A 15 -1.26 26.77 -21.36
N ALA A 16 -1.47 26.68 -20.04
CA ALA A 16 -1.10 25.49 -19.25
C ALA A 16 -2.05 24.34 -19.66
N SER A 17 -1.52 23.35 -20.36
CA SER A 17 -2.26 22.11 -20.65
C SER A 17 -2.51 21.35 -19.36
N PRO A 18 -3.75 20.93 -19.06
CA PRO A 18 -4.00 20.03 -17.95
C PRO A 18 -3.31 18.69 -18.26
N ALA A 19 -2.44 18.24 -17.34
CA ALA A 19 -1.93 16.89 -17.39
C ALA A 19 -3.12 15.93 -17.21
N CYS A 20 -3.46 15.19 -18.27
CA CYS A 20 -4.41 14.08 -18.17
C CYS A 20 -3.75 13.02 -17.26
N ALA A 21 -4.19 12.94 -16.01
CA ALA A 21 -3.96 11.76 -15.19
C ALA A 21 -4.64 10.60 -15.93
N GLY A 22 -3.86 9.63 -16.42
CA GLY A 22 -4.40 8.39 -16.97
C GLY A 22 -5.24 7.68 -15.92
N PRO A 23 -6.19 6.82 -16.33
CA PRO A 23 -6.96 6.01 -15.40
C PRO A 23 -5.98 5.25 -14.49
N ALA A 24 -6.25 5.27 -13.18
CA ALA A 24 -5.50 4.45 -12.24
C ALA A 24 -5.60 2.98 -12.68
N PRO A 25 -4.54 2.18 -12.55
CA PRO A 25 -4.60 0.77 -12.91
C PRO A 25 -5.72 0.09 -12.12
N ASP A 26 -6.59 -0.65 -12.83
CA ASP A 26 -7.75 -1.37 -12.26
C ASP A 26 -7.30 -2.62 -11.48
N GLY A 27 -6.46 -2.50 -10.47
CA GLY A 27 -5.98 -3.62 -9.68
C GLY A 27 -5.16 -3.22 -8.47
N PRO A 28 -4.86 -4.15 -7.55
CA PRO A 28 -4.00 -3.89 -6.43
C PRO A 28 -2.57 -3.57 -6.90
N ARG A 29 -1.89 -2.71 -6.16
CA ARG A 29 -0.48 -2.38 -6.36
C ARG A 29 0.30 -2.86 -5.14
N LEU A 30 0.73 -4.11 -5.18
CA LEU A 30 1.30 -4.81 -4.05
C LEU A 30 2.83 -4.73 -4.07
N VAL A 31 3.41 -4.26 -2.95
CA VAL A 31 4.85 -4.14 -2.76
C VAL A 31 5.26 -4.95 -1.53
N LEU A 32 6.26 -5.81 -1.69
CA LEU A 32 6.85 -6.56 -0.58
C LEU A 32 7.59 -5.60 0.35
N THR A 33 7.10 -5.45 1.57
CA THR A 33 7.67 -4.53 2.57
C THR A 33 8.53 -5.25 3.60
N GLY A 34 8.24 -6.50 3.90
CA GLY A 34 8.97 -7.25 4.90
C GLY A 34 8.84 -8.76 4.78
N VAL A 35 9.82 -9.45 5.35
CA VAL A 35 9.86 -10.91 5.45
C VAL A 35 10.27 -11.30 6.86
N GLY A 36 9.44 -12.07 7.52
CA GLY A 36 9.67 -12.62 8.84
C GLY A 36 8.97 -13.96 8.96
N ARG A 37 8.09 -14.12 9.95
CA ARG A 37 7.20 -15.29 10.02
C ARG A 37 6.25 -15.37 8.83
N PHE A 38 5.91 -14.22 8.27
CA PHE A 38 5.09 -14.05 7.06
C PHE A 38 5.84 -13.12 6.12
N ALA A 39 5.55 -13.21 4.84
CA ALA A 39 5.90 -12.13 3.92
C ALA A 39 4.76 -11.11 3.93
N VAL A 40 5.08 -9.82 4.05
CA VAL A 40 4.09 -8.75 4.16
C VAL A 40 4.19 -7.84 2.95
N LEU A 41 3.05 -7.62 2.29
CA LEU A 41 2.95 -6.71 1.16
C LEU A 41 1.98 -5.58 1.48
N ALA A 42 2.38 -4.36 1.16
CA ALA A 42 1.51 -3.18 1.20
C ALA A 42 0.74 -3.05 -0.11
N ASP A 43 -0.56 -2.77 -0.04
CA ASP A 43 -1.35 -2.42 -1.22
C ASP A 43 -1.41 -0.91 -1.40
N LEU A 44 -0.53 -0.39 -2.26
CA LEU A 44 -0.41 1.04 -2.53
C LEU A 44 -1.65 1.64 -3.21
N SER A 45 -2.48 0.81 -3.86
CA SER A 45 -3.72 1.27 -4.50
C SER A 45 -4.79 1.66 -3.49
N THR A 46 -4.65 1.20 -2.24
CA THR A 46 -5.61 1.44 -1.15
C THR A 46 -5.22 2.58 -0.21
N ILE A 47 -4.10 3.26 -0.48
CA ILE A 47 -3.65 4.37 0.35
C ILE A 47 -4.66 5.52 0.27
N ASP A 48 -5.22 5.83 1.42
CA ASP A 48 -6.10 6.98 1.63
C ASP A 48 -5.54 7.84 2.78
N ARG A 49 -5.26 9.11 2.47
CA ARG A 49 -4.58 10.03 3.39
C ARG A 49 -5.48 11.18 3.81
N GLU A 50 -5.60 11.35 5.10
CA GLU A 50 -6.26 12.50 5.71
C GLU A 50 -5.31 13.18 6.74
N GLY A 51 -4.62 14.22 6.30
CA GLY A 51 -3.58 14.90 7.08
C GLY A 51 -2.40 13.97 7.43
N ASP A 52 -2.14 13.80 8.73
CA ASP A 52 -1.10 12.89 9.22
C ASP A 52 -1.56 11.42 9.32
N ARG A 53 -2.85 11.16 9.12
CA ARG A 53 -3.41 9.80 9.14
C ARG A 53 -3.45 9.21 7.75
N VAL A 54 -3.08 7.94 7.67
CA VAL A 54 -3.10 7.15 6.42
C VAL A 54 -3.77 5.83 6.67
N ARG A 55 -4.79 5.52 5.87
CA ARG A 55 -5.41 4.21 5.82
C ARG A 55 -4.81 3.42 4.65
N MET A 56 -4.48 2.16 4.88
CA MET A 56 -3.89 1.29 3.85
C MET A 56 -4.23 -0.17 4.14
N ARG A 57 -4.30 -1.00 3.11
CA ARG A 57 -4.46 -2.45 3.22
C ARG A 57 -3.12 -3.15 3.07
N SER A 58 -2.91 -4.25 3.80
CA SER A 58 -1.76 -5.12 3.63
C SER A 58 -2.16 -6.58 3.47
N LEU A 59 -1.35 -7.34 2.74
CA LEU A 59 -1.44 -8.79 2.61
C LEU A 59 -0.31 -9.43 3.41
N GLN A 60 -0.66 -10.35 4.32
CA GLN A 60 0.29 -11.29 4.91
C GLN A 60 0.24 -12.60 4.13
N VAL A 61 1.37 -13.09 3.65
CA VAL A 61 1.50 -14.34 2.91
C VAL A 61 2.13 -15.41 3.79
N THR A 62 1.51 -16.58 3.84
CA THR A 62 2.00 -17.75 4.57
C THR A 62 2.90 -18.63 3.70
N GLU A 63 3.63 -19.56 4.33
CA GLU A 63 4.33 -20.65 3.66
C GLU A 63 3.36 -21.51 2.82
N GLU A 64 3.92 -22.32 1.91
CA GLU A 64 3.12 -22.99 0.87
C GLU A 64 2.16 -24.03 1.45
N ASP A 65 2.55 -24.75 2.47
CA ASP A 65 1.80 -25.84 3.10
C ASP A 65 1.09 -25.44 4.40
N PHE A 66 0.94 -24.13 4.63
CA PHE A 66 0.23 -23.65 5.80
C PHE A 66 -1.24 -24.05 5.77
N GLN A 67 -1.66 -24.80 6.80
CA GLN A 67 -3.04 -25.27 6.99
C GLN A 67 -3.56 -24.95 8.39
N ALA A 68 -4.84 -24.65 8.47
CA ALA A 68 -5.56 -24.53 9.72
C ALA A 68 -6.93 -25.20 9.60
N GLY A 69 -7.25 -26.14 10.52
CA GLY A 69 -8.50 -26.89 10.46
C GLY A 69 -8.69 -27.72 9.19
N GLY A 70 -7.61 -28.20 8.59
CA GLY A 70 -7.63 -28.97 7.32
C GLY A 70 -7.87 -28.13 6.06
N GLN A 71 -7.86 -26.80 6.18
CA GLN A 71 -7.99 -25.86 5.08
C GLN A 71 -6.65 -25.20 4.80
N GLY A 72 -6.23 -25.17 3.55
CA GLY A 72 -5.07 -24.43 3.08
C GLY A 72 -5.36 -22.92 2.98
N TYR A 73 -4.36 -22.12 3.31
CA TYR A 73 -4.43 -20.66 3.24
C TYR A 73 -3.24 -20.07 2.50
N TRP A 74 -3.52 -19.02 1.73
CA TRP A 74 -2.48 -18.18 1.13
C TRP A 74 -1.98 -17.11 2.10
N GLY A 75 -2.83 -16.72 3.07
CA GLY A 75 -2.51 -15.67 4.03
C GLY A 75 -3.73 -14.95 4.56
N GLY A 76 -3.63 -13.64 4.67
CA GLY A 76 -4.73 -12.79 5.09
C GLY A 76 -4.52 -11.32 4.81
N TRP A 77 -5.64 -10.63 4.67
CA TRP A 77 -5.71 -9.18 4.51
C TRP A 77 -5.95 -8.50 5.84
N SER A 78 -5.37 -7.31 6.01
CA SER A 78 -5.67 -6.42 7.12
C SER A 78 -5.77 -4.97 6.65
N TRP A 79 -6.77 -4.25 7.16
CA TRP A 79 -6.80 -2.81 7.09
C TRP A 79 -6.04 -2.20 8.26
N TRP A 80 -5.32 -1.13 7.99
CA TRP A 80 -4.55 -0.39 8.96
C TRP A 80 -4.86 1.09 8.90
N VAL A 81 -4.71 1.77 10.05
CA VAL A 81 -4.58 3.22 10.13
C VAL A 81 -3.25 3.55 10.77
N PHE A 82 -2.45 4.34 10.09
CA PHE A 82 -1.18 4.85 10.58
C PHE A 82 -1.30 6.34 10.90
N ASP A 83 -0.69 6.77 12.00
CA ASP A 83 -0.42 8.18 12.26
C ASP A 83 1.08 8.43 11.99
N CYS A 84 1.37 9.14 10.91
CA CYS A 84 2.74 9.37 10.45
C CYS A 84 3.53 10.28 11.38
N LYS A 85 2.86 11.22 12.05
CA LYS A 85 3.47 12.14 12.98
C LYS A 85 3.71 11.51 14.35
N ALA A 86 2.69 10.86 14.90
CA ALA A 86 2.77 10.18 16.18
C ALA A 86 3.52 8.84 16.10
N ARG A 87 3.73 8.30 14.89
CA ARG A 87 4.30 6.97 14.61
C ARG A 87 3.56 5.86 15.36
N THR A 88 2.26 5.84 15.20
CA THR A 88 1.39 4.76 15.72
C THR A 88 0.76 3.99 14.56
N ALA A 89 0.41 2.73 14.82
CA ALA A 89 -0.34 1.86 13.93
C ALA A 89 -1.52 1.25 14.66
N ASP A 90 -2.64 1.15 13.96
CA ASP A 90 -3.88 0.54 14.38
C ASP A 90 -4.29 -0.48 13.31
N ARG A 91 -4.23 -1.77 13.63
CA ARG A 91 -4.77 -2.81 12.76
C ARG A 91 -6.27 -2.91 13.01
N LEU A 92 -7.05 -2.62 12.00
CA LEU A 92 -8.51 -2.54 12.16
C LEU A 92 -9.18 -3.91 12.10
N ASP A 93 -8.62 -4.84 11.32
CA ASP A 93 -9.24 -6.15 11.07
C ASP A 93 -8.24 -7.19 10.56
N PHE A 94 -8.77 -8.40 10.38
CA PHE A 94 -8.12 -9.48 9.66
C PHE A 94 -9.16 -10.30 8.90
N ALA A 95 -8.89 -10.56 7.61
CA ALA A 95 -9.67 -11.46 6.77
C ALA A 95 -8.74 -12.51 6.14
N SER A 96 -8.96 -13.79 6.42
CA SER A 96 -8.15 -14.88 5.85
C SER A 96 -8.32 -14.97 4.34
N VAL A 97 -7.25 -15.34 3.65
CA VAL A 97 -7.28 -15.68 2.22
C VAL A 97 -7.02 -17.18 2.10
N ARG A 98 -8.02 -17.92 1.63
CA ARG A 98 -7.91 -19.36 1.40
C ARG A 98 -7.05 -19.64 0.19
N GLU A 99 -6.54 -20.85 0.11
CA GLU A 99 -5.95 -21.37 -1.11
C GLU A 99 -6.94 -21.22 -2.27
N GLY A 100 -6.44 -20.72 -3.43
CA GLY A 100 -7.29 -20.32 -4.55
C GLY A 100 -7.80 -18.87 -4.50
N GLY A 101 -7.47 -18.10 -3.44
CA GLY A 101 -7.66 -16.65 -3.37
C GLY A 101 -9.00 -16.19 -2.78
N ALA A 102 -9.85 -17.10 -2.32
CA ALA A 102 -11.11 -16.71 -1.70
C ALA A 102 -10.88 -16.02 -0.34
N GLU A 103 -11.35 -14.79 -0.21
CA GLU A 103 -11.30 -14.01 1.03
C GLU A 103 -12.42 -14.47 1.98
N GLY A 104 -12.07 -14.68 3.23
CA GLY A 104 -13.01 -14.99 4.31
C GLY A 104 -13.65 -13.72 4.90
N PRO A 105 -14.55 -13.90 5.88
CA PRO A 105 -15.13 -12.75 6.57
C PRO A 105 -14.06 -11.98 7.35
N SER A 106 -14.20 -10.65 7.36
CA SER A 106 -13.35 -9.78 8.17
C SER A 106 -13.72 -9.93 9.66
N THR A 107 -12.70 -10.07 10.49
CA THR A 107 -12.81 -10.08 11.94
C THR A 107 -12.17 -8.82 12.49
N PRO A 108 -12.91 -7.95 13.20
CA PRO A 108 -12.35 -6.74 13.78
C PRO A 108 -11.21 -7.05 14.76
N ASP A 109 -10.13 -6.26 14.69
CA ASP A 109 -9.11 -6.20 15.72
C ASP A 109 -9.47 -5.06 16.66
N ASN A 110 -9.77 -5.39 17.92
CA ASN A 110 -10.20 -4.39 18.89
C ASN A 110 -9.04 -3.89 19.78
N ALA A 111 -7.79 -4.15 19.37
CA ALA A 111 -6.63 -3.59 20.05
C ALA A 111 -6.56 -2.07 19.82
N PRO A 112 -6.15 -1.26 20.81
CA PRO A 112 -5.95 0.15 20.60
C PRO A 112 -4.72 0.42 19.70
N PRO A 113 -4.66 1.60 19.04
CA PRO A 113 -3.46 2.03 18.34
C PRO A 113 -2.22 1.92 19.22
N ALA A 114 -1.13 1.39 18.68
CA ALA A 114 0.11 1.18 19.40
C ALA A 114 1.29 1.94 18.77
N PRO A 115 2.28 2.40 19.58
CA PRO A 115 3.52 2.96 19.04
C PRO A 115 4.24 1.95 18.15
N VAL A 116 4.71 2.40 17.00
CA VAL A 116 5.45 1.58 16.05
C VAL A 116 6.93 1.56 16.41
N GLY A 117 7.49 0.37 16.58
CA GLY A 117 8.91 0.15 16.84
C GLY A 117 9.80 0.57 15.67
N ARG A 118 11.11 0.23 15.77
CA ARG A 118 12.09 0.54 14.71
C ARG A 118 12.10 -0.48 13.58
N SER A 119 11.56 -1.66 13.79
CA SER A 119 11.56 -2.78 12.85
C SER A 119 10.29 -3.62 13.02
N GLY A 120 10.05 -4.53 12.08
CA GLY A 120 8.91 -5.42 12.00
C GLY A 120 7.80 -4.89 11.11
N ASP A 121 6.79 -5.73 10.87
CA ASP A 121 5.75 -5.52 9.87
C ASP A 121 5.09 -4.13 9.95
N ALA A 122 4.72 -3.69 11.15
CA ALA A 122 4.08 -2.38 11.34
C ALA A 122 5.03 -1.20 11.01
N ALA A 123 6.34 -1.35 11.24
CA ALA A 123 7.32 -0.31 10.93
C ALA A 123 7.54 -0.16 9.42
N GLU A 124 7.61 -1.28 8.72
CA GLU A 124 7.79 -1.34 7.28
C GLU A 124 6.55 -0.84 6.54
N LEU A 125 5.36 -1.26 6.99
CA LEU A 125 4.09 -0.76 6.48
C LEU A 125 3.90 0.73 6.73
N LEU A 126 4.23 1.23 7.94
CA LEU A 126 4.15 2.66 8.27
C LEU A 126 5.08 3.49 7.37
N ALA A 127 6.30 2.99 7.11
CA ALA A 127 7.24 3.71 6.24
C ALA A 127 6.64 3.95 4.85
N VAL A 128 6.11 2.90 4.23
CA VAL A 128 5.49 2.95 2.90
C VAL A 128 4.17 3.73 2.90
N ALA A 129 3.34 3.57 3.93
CA ALA A 129 2.08 4.31 4.05
C ALA A 129 2.34 5.82 4.16
N CYS A 130 3.37 6.22 4.94
CA CYS A 130 3.68 7.63 5.16
C CYS A 130 4.45 8.26 3.99
N ASP A 131 5.29 7.50 3.31
CA ASP A 131 6.02 7.91 2.11
C ASP A 131 5.97 6.82 1.03
N PRO A 132 4.92 6.77 0.21
CA PRO A 132 4.78 5.75 -0.84
C PRO A 132 5.89 5.75 -1.89
N ALA A 133 6.66 6.84 -2.00
CA ALA A 133 7.80 6.89 -2.93
C ALA A 133 8.94 5.93 -2.51
N LEU A 134 9.00 5.55 -1.25
CA LEU A 134 9.97 4.57 -0.75
C LEU A 134 9.72 3.15 -1.29
N ALA A 135 8.49 2.86 -1.70
CA ALA A 135 8.10 1.53 -2.19
C ALA A 135 8.60 1.21 -3.60
N GLY A 136 8.86 2.24 -4.43
CA GLY A 136 9.20 2.05 -5.84
C GLY A 136 8.03 1.56 -6.68
N GLU A 137 8.32 0.70 -7.65
CA GLU A 137 7.30 0.04 -8.47
C GLU A 137 6.62 -1.11 -7.72
N ALA A 138 5.39 -1.44 -8.11
CA ALA A 138 4.69 -2.57 -7.53
C ALA A 138 5.35 -3.90 -7.95
N ASP A 139 5.51 -4.81 -7.01
CA ASP A 139 6.03 -6.17 -7.25
C ASP A 139 4.96 -7.07 -7.89
N ALA A 140 3.68 -6.81 -7.59
CA ALA A 140 2.55 -7.54 -8.14
C ALA A 140 1.33 -6.64 -8.33
N ASP A 141 0.52 -6.96 -9.34
CA ASP A 141 -0.75 -6.31 -9.66
C ASP A 141 -1.98 -7.21 -9.43
N ASN A 142 -1.75 -8.40 -8.91
CA ASN A 142 -2.78 -9.36 -8.55
C ASN A 142 -2.37 -10.23 -7.36
N LEU A 143 -3.37 -10.85 -6.72
CA LEU A 143 -3.18 -11.65 -5.51
C LEU A 143 -2.30 -12.89 -5.73
N ALA A 144 -2.45 -13.60 -6.85
CA ALA A 144 -1.71 -14.84 -7.11
C ALA A 144 -0.21 -14.59 -7.26
N ASP A 145 0.16 -13.53 -7.98
CA ASP A 145 1.56 -13.11 -8.10
C ASP A 145 2.13 -12.61 -6.78
N ALA A 146 1.36 -11.86 -5.99
CA ALA A 146 1.77 -11.42 -4.65
C ALA A 146 2.06 -12.62 -3.73
N VAL A 147 1.21 -13.64 -3.75
CA VAL A 147 1.43 -14.87 -2.97
C VAL A 147 2.68 -15.60 -3.45
N ARG A 148 2.88 -15.75 -4.76
CA ARG A 148 4.09 -16.37 -5.33
C ARG A 148 5.36 -15.62 -4.92
N ILE A 149 5.35 -14.29 -4.98
CA ILE A 149 6.50 -13.43 -4.60
C ILE A 149 6.76 -13.54 -3.10
N GLY A 150 5.72 -13.44 -2.27
CA GLY A 150 5.83 -13.58 -0.82
C GLY A 150 6.41 -14.93 -0.40
N ARG A 151 5.93 -16.03 -0.96
CA ARG A 151 6.46 -17.38 -0.71
C ARG A 151 7.90 -17.54 -1.16
N ALA A 152 8.25 -17.02 -2.34
CA ALA A 152 9.64 -17.03 -2.80
C ALA A 152 10.56 -16.21 -1.87
N ALA A 153 10.06 -15.15 -1.24
CA ALA A 153 10.82 -14.39 -0.24
C ALA A 153 11.00 -15.18 1.06
N LEU A 154 9.95 -15.83 1.58
CA LEU A 154 10.02 -16.70 2.76
C LEU A 154 11.04 -17.83 2.59
N HIS A 155 11.08 -18.48 1.41
CA HIS A 155 12.05 -19.54 1.13
C HIS A 155 13.52 -19.07 1.10
N ARG A 156 13.78 -17.79 0.86
CA ARG A 156 15.16 -17.25 0.88
C ARG A 156 15.69 -16.95 2.27
N GLU A 157 14.80 -16.74 3.24
CA GLU A 157 15.14 -16.41 4.62
C GLU A 157 15.29 -17.66 5.51
N ASN A 158 14.77 -18.82 5.09
CA ASN A 158 14.88 -20.11 5.75
C ASN A 158 16.02 -20.93 5.20
#